data_61fcd5255ed997addc4d20a7d53eb14d
#
_entry.id   61fcd5255ed997addc4d20a7d53eb14d
#
_cell.length_a   1.000
_cell.length_b   1.000
_cell.length_c   1.000
_cell.angle_alpha   90.00
_cell.angle_beta   90.00
_cell.angle_gamma   90.00
#
_symmetry.space_group_name_H-M   'P 1'
#
loop_
_entity.id
_entity.type
_entity.pdbx_description
1 polymer ?
#
loop_
_entity_poly.entity_id
_entity_poly.type
_entity_poly.pdbx_seq_one_letter_code
_entity_poly.pdbx_strand_id
1 'polypeptide(L)'
;MPSPLTAPAGEDSLPGDAAFDTLASILKAAADGLRLRILQVLRHDSFGVLELCNLFCVKQSAMSHHLKVLSNAGLVSTRRQGNAIFYRRALPAASVRATLLAELFASLDALAMDATVQVAIDRAQQHRSECSMKFFAEHSEEFQAKQDLIAPIDEYRGTLNELLDTLLQPGDDGLPGKQAVELGPGEGHYLADLAVRFEHVIALDNAEAMLERCRRTATRKNLGNIGFIHGDTRDLVELGEQLNTGGAVSARKANCIVANMVLHHNARPQQIFAEIAQLLAPGGVFVVSELCQHEQDWVRGAAGDVWLGFEELQLKQWAKASGLEKVAGSYTALRNGFRIQLLAFRKQSND
;
A
#
# COMPACT_ATOMS: atom_id res chain seq x y z
N MET A 1 -9.58 -74.18 -10.54
CA MET A 1 -8.69 -73.10 -10.14
C MET A 1 -9.39 -71.79 -10.41
N PRO A 2 -9.89 -71.07 -9.37
CA PRO A 2 -10.49 -69.72 -9.60
C PRO A 2 -9.37 -68.69 -9.71
N SER A 3 -9.49 -67.80 -10.71
CA SER A 3 -8.67 -66.63 -10.91
C SER A 3 -8.72 -65.66 -9.74
N PRO A 4 -7.62 -64.94 -9.41
CA PRO A 4 -7.63 -63.96 -8.37
C PRO A 4 -8.42 -62.72 -8.78
N LEU A 5 -9.25 -62.25 -7.88
CA LEU A 5 -9.95 -60.97 -7.90
C LEU A 5 -8.92 -59.81 -7.93
N THR A 6 -8.86 -59.12 -9.04
CA THR A 6 -8.17 -57.84 -9.12
C THR A 6 -8.93 -56.83 -8.26
N ALA A 7 -8.23 -56.23 -7.29
CA ALA A 7 -8.73 -55.10 -6.53
C ALA A 7 -9.05 -53.91 -7.44
N PRO A 8 -10.10 -53.15 -7.20
CA PRO A 8 -10.38 -51.95 -7.97
C PRO A 8 -9.30 -50.89 -7.70
N ALA A 9 -8.72 -50.38 -8.79
CA ALA A 9 -7.85 -49.23 -8.78
C ALA A 9 -8.70 -47.95 -8.61
N GLY A 10 -8.19 -47.02 -7.78
CA GLY A 10 -8.57 -45.61 -7.82
C GLY A 10 -9.82 -45.28 -7.04
N GLU A 11 -9.63 -44.85 -5.80
CA GLU A 11 -10.58 -43.98 -5.14
C GLU A 11 -10.68 -42.68 -5.94
N ASP A 12 -11.65 -42.59 -6.86
CA ASP A 12 -12.12 -41.32 -7.41
C ASP A 12 -12.72 -40.52 -6.25
N SER A 13 -11.97 -39.56 -5.72
CA SER A 13 -12.46 -38.63 -4.73
C SER A 13 -13.64 -37.86 -5.33
N LEU A 14 -14.82 -37.99 -4.71
CA LEU A 14 -16.02 -37.25 -5.10
C LEU A 14 -15.73 -35.74 -5.03
N PRO A 15 -16.34 -34.91 -5.89
CA PRO A 15 -16.12 -33.44 -5.88
C PRO A 15 -16.33 -32.76 -4.52
N GLY A 16 -17.04 -33.40 -3.59
CA GLY A 16 -17.22 -32.96 -2.20
C GLY A 16 -15.98 -33.15 -1.33
N ASP A 17 -15.19 -34.19 -1.52
CA ASP A 17 -14.06 -34.55 -0.64
C ASP A 17 -12.96 -33.49 -0.67
N ALA A 18 -12.65 -32.91 -1.83
CA ALA A 18 -11.67 -31.83 -1.97
C ALA A 18 -12.06 -30.56 -1.21
N ALA A 19 -13.34 -30.27 -1.08
CA ALA A 19 -13.84 -29.13 -0.28
C ALA A 19 -13.69 -29.40 1.22
N PHE A 20 -13.99 -30.61 1.68
CA PHE A 20 -13.80 -31.01 3.09
C PHE A 20 -12.32 -31.02 3.46
N ASP A 21 -11.44 -31.52 2.61
CA ASP A 21 -9.99 -31.54 2.83
C ASP A 21 -9.42 -30.11 2.90
N THR A 22 -9.89 -29.21 2.05
CA THR A 22 -9.51 -27.80 2.09
C THR A 22 -9.94 -27.14 3.39
N LEU A 23 -11.19 -27.32 3.84
CA LEU A 23 -11.67 -26.79 5.11
C LEU A 23 -10.92 -27.40 6.30
N ALA A 24 -10.70 -28.70 6.30
CA ALA A 24 -9.92 -29.40 7.33
C ALA A 24 -8.47 -28.86 7.41
N SER A 25 -7.84 -28.60 6.26
CA SER A 25 -6.50 -28.01 6.19
C SER A 25 -6.45 -26.62 6.81
N ILE A 26 -7.40 -25.75 6.49
CA ILE A 26 -7.52 -24.40 7.06
C ILE A 26 -7.70 -24.47 8.59
N LEU A 27 -8.63 -25.28 9.06
CA LEU A 27 -8.91 -25.42 10.49
C LEU A 27 -7.71 -26.00 11.26
N LYS A 28 -7.04 -27.02 10.72
CA LYS A 28 -5.80 -27.57 11.29
C LYS A 28 -4.68 -26.52 11.33
N ALA A 29 -4.55 -25.73 10.30
CA ALA A 29 -3.56 -24.65 10.26
C ALA A 29 -3.87 -23.53 11.25
N ALA A 30 -5.12 -23.19 11.45
CA ALA A 30 -5.57 -22.21 12.44
C ALA A 30 -5.53 -22.72 13.89
N ALA A 31 -5.54 -24.03 14.14
CA ALA A 31 -5.56 -24.62 15.48
C ALA A 31 -4.20 -24.55 16.20
N ASP A 32 -3.56 -23.40 16.25
CA ASP A 32 -2.28 -23.16 16.93
C ASP A 32 -2.17 -21.68 17.30
N GLY A 33 -1.89 -21.40 18.58
CA GLY A 33 -1.87 -20.04 19.11
C GLY A 33 -0.82 -19.13 18.48
N LEU A 34 0.38 -19.66 18.13
CA LEU A 34 1.41 -18.86 17.47
C LEU A 34 1.01 -18.54 16.03
N ARG A 35 0.45 -19.48 15.29
CA ARG A 35 -0.05 -19.24 13.93
C ARG A 35 -1.18 -18.21 13.88
N LEU A 36 -2.09 -18.23 14.86
CA LEU A 36 -3.12 -17.19 14.98
C LEU A 36 -2.52 -15.81 15.25
N ARG A 37 -1.53 -15.72 16.14
CA ARG A 37 -0.81 -14.45 16.39
C ARG A 37 -0.02 -13.98 15.16
N ILE A 38 0.62 -14.88 14.42
CA ILE A 38 1.26 -14.55 13.13
C ILE A 38 0.22 -13.96 12.17
N LEU A 39 -0.93 -14.61 12.02
CA LEU A 39 -2.02 -14.08 11.19
C LEU A 39 -2.50 -12.70 11.68
N GLN A 40 -2.56 -12.46 12.98
CA GLN A 40 -2.93 -11.16 13.53
C GLN A 40 -1.90 -10.08 13.15
N VAL A 41 -0.61 -10.35 13.26
CA VAL A 41 0.48 -9.44 12.84
C VAL A 41 0.44 -9.15 11.34
N LEU A 42 0.14 -10.17 10.53
CA LEU A 42 0.04 -10.06 9.07
C LEU A 42 -1.26 -9.39 8.59
N ARG A 43 -2.01 -8.72 9.48
CA ARG A 43 -3.27 -8.05 9.17
C ARG A 43 -3.10 -6.94 8.13
N HIS A 44 -2.15 -6.06 8.35
CA HIS A 44 -2.00 -4.82 7.57
C HIS A 44 -0.65 -4.71 6.87
N ASP A 45 0.30 -5.58 7.19
CA ASP A 45 1.65 -5.50 6.69
C ASP A 45 2.18 -6.87 6.26
N SER A 46 3.25 -6.88 5.49
CA SER A 46 4.01 -8.09 5.18
C SER A 46 5.34 -8.09 5.94
N PHE A 47 5.69 -9.25 6.47
CA PHE A 47 6.93 -9.42 7.21
C PHE A 47 7.77 -10.57 6.64
N GLY A 48 9.10 -10.36 6.64
CA GLY A 48 10.07 -11.40 6.35
C GLY A 48 10.19 -12.41 7.49
N VAL A 49 10.72 -13.59 7.19
CA VAL A 49 10.91 -14.64 8.21
C VAL A 49 11.72 -14.14 9.41
N LEU A 50 12.82 -13.42 9.18
CA LEU A 50 13.68 -12.91 10.25
C LEU A 50 12.98 -11.85 11.10
N GLU A 51 12.17 -10.98 10.48
CA GLU A 51 11.36 -10.00 11.22
C GLU A 51 10.36 -10.72 12.13
N LEU A 52 9.63 -11.73 11.60
CA LEU A 52 8.70 -12.53 12.41
C LEU A 52 9.42 -13.30 13.52
N CYS A 53 10.63 -13.80 13.28
CA CYS A 53 11.44 -14.40 14.34
C CYS A 53 11.71 -13.42 15.48
N ASN A 54 12.07 -12.19 15.15
CA ASN A 54 12.33 -11.13 16.13
C ASN A 54 11.06 -10.71 16.86
N LEU A 55 9.92 -10.55 16.14
CA LEU A 55 8.64 -10.18 16.73
C LEU A 55 8.14 -11.16 17.78
N PHE A 56 8.35 -12.46 17.54
CA PHE A 56 7.85 -13.53 18.42
C PHE A 56 8.92 -14.20 19.27
N CYS A 57 10.19 -13.78 19.18
CA CYS A 57 11.35 -14.40 19.84
C CYS A 57 11.45 -15.92 19.54
N VAL A 58 11.18 -16.34 18.29
CA VAL A 58 11.15 -17.72 17.84
C VAL A 58 12.32 -18.02 16.92
N LYS A 59 12.92 -19.21 17.01
CA LYS A 59 14.00 -19.65 16.11
C LYS A 59 13.48 -19.74 14.65
N GLN A 60 14.35 -19.41 13.69
CA GLN A 60 14.00 -19.37 12.27
C GLN A 60 13.43 -20.70 11.75
N SER A 61 13.95 -21.84 12.17
CA SER A 61 13.46 -23.15 11.74
C SER A 61 12.01 -23.39 12.18
N ALA A 62 11.65 -23.02 13.42
CA ALA A 62 10.28 -23.12 13.92
C ALA A 62 9.34 -22.14 13.22
N MET A 63 9.77 -20.88 13.05
CA MET A 63 8.98 -19.88 12.32
C MET A 63 8.71 -20.32 10.88
N SER A 64 9.75 -20.80 10.17
CA SER A 64 9.61 -21.31 8.81
C SER A 64 8.62 -22.48 8.72
N HIS A 65 8.58 -23.35 9.74
CA HIS A 65 7.60 -24.44 9.80
C HIS A 65 6.18 -23.89 9.93
N HIS A 66 5.92 -22.97 10.86
CA HIS A 66 4.60 -22.37 11.04
C HIS A 66 4.13 -21.64 9.76
N LEU A 67 5.01 -20.89 9.12
CA LEU A 67 4.71 -20.17 7.88
C LEU A 67 4.43 -21.13 6.71
N LYS A 68 5.15 -22.24 6.61
CA LYS A 68 4.89 -23.29 5.62
C LYS A 68 3.50 -23.91 5.81
N VAL A 69 3.11 -24.20 7.05
CA VAL A 69 1.78 -24.73 7.38
C VAL A 69 0.69 -23.74 6.97
N LEU A 70 0.84 -22.47 7.31
CA LEU A 70 -0.10 -21.40 6.92
C LEU A 70 -0.18 -21.22 5.40
N SER A 71 0.96 -21.28 4.71
CA SER A 71 1.04 -21.13 3.25
C SER A 71 0.37 -22.31 2.53
N ASN A 72 0.64 -23.55 2.97
CA ASN A 72 0.01 -24.74 2.39
C ASN A 72 -1.51 -24.76 2.57
N ALA A 73 -2.02 -24.20 3.66
CA ALA A 73 -3.44 -24.04 3.91
C ALA A 73 -4.07 -22.81 3.20
N GLY A 74 -3.26 -22.00 2.51
CA GLY A 74 -3.72 -20.80 1.82
C GLY A 74 -4.20 -19.68 2.75
N LEU A 75 -3.72 -19.66 4.01
CA LEU A 75 -4.00 -18.59 4.99
C LEU A 75 -3.07 -17.39 4.83
N VAL A 76 -1.91 -17.59 4.23
CA VAL A 76 -0.96 -16.54 3.88
C VAL A 76 -0.56 -16.66 2.43
N SER A 77 -0.30 -15.53 1.80
CA SER A 77 0.38 -15.42 0.51
C SER A 77 1.84 -15.04 0.75
N THR A 78 2.70 -15.49 -0.15
CA THR A 78 4.12 -15.21 -0.09
C THR A 78 4.53 -14.35 -1.27
N ARG A 79 5.50 -13.47 -1.02
CA ARG A 79 6.18 -12.72 -2.06
C ARG A 79 7.68 -12.86 -1.85
N ARG A 80 8.38 -13.30 -2.89
CA ARG A 80 9.84 -13.34 -2.86
C ARG A 80 10.38 -11.93 -3.12
N GLN A 81 11.41 -11.55 -2.35
CA GLN A 81 12.08 -10.27 -2.47
C GLN A 81 13.59 -10.50 -2.33
N GLY A 82 14.29 -10.62 -3.45
CA GLY A 82 15.69 -11.06 -3.43
C GLY A 82 15.84 -12.43 -2.79
N ASN A 83 16.67 -12.51 -1.78
CA ASN A 83 16.88 -13.74 -0.99
C ASN A 83 15.87 -13.89 0.16
N ALA A 84 14.97 -12.94 0.37
CA ALA A 84 13.98 -12.98 1.44
C ALA A 84 12.59 -13.37 0.91
N ILE A 85 11.81 -14.05 1.75
CA ILE A 85 10.41 -14.34 1.51
C ILE A 85 9.60 -13.53 2.52
N PHE A 86 8.70 -12.70 2.01
CA PHE A 86 7.74 -11.93 2.80
C PHE A 86 6.39 -12.62 2.79
N TYR A 87 5.73 -12.58 3.93
CA TYR A 87 4.44 -13.20 4.16
C TYR A 87 3.41 -12.13 4.48
N ARG A 88 2.21 -12.26 3.95
CA ARG A 88 1.03 -11.46 4.29
C ARG A 88 -0.19 -12.37 4.40
N ARG A 89 -1.29 -11.89 4.98
CA ARG A 89 -2.55 -12.63 4.91
C ARG A 89 -2.96 -12.86 3.46
N ALA A 90 -3.50 -14.04 3.18
CA ALA A 90 -4.13 -14.30 1.90
C ALA A 90 -5.39 -13.41 1.76
N LEU A 91 -5.57 -12.86 0.56
CA LEU A 91 -6.78 -12.10 0.24
C LEU A 91 -7.88 -13.11 -0.11
N PRO A 92 -9.09 -12.99 0.49
CA PRO A 92 -10.19 -13.87 0.16
C PRO A 92 -10.59 -13.70 -1.32
N ALA A 93 -10.27 -14.66 -2.16
CA ALA A 93 -10.83 -14.73 -3.50
C ALA A 93 -12.26 -15.29 -3.42
N ALA A 94 -13.16 -14.89 -4.31
CA ALA A 94 -14.54 -15.36 -4.32
C ALA A 94 -14.62 -16.90 -4.42
N SER A 95 -14.82 -17.58 -3.29
CA SER A 95 -14.90 -19.05 -3.17
C SER A 95 -15.54 -19.41 -1.82
N VAL A 96 -15.94 -20.67 -1.66
CA VAL A 96 -16.43 -21.21 -0.36
C VAL A 96 -15.42 -20.96 0.79
N ARG A 97 -14.13 -20.90 0.48
CA ARG A 97 -13.07 -20.52 1.44
C ARG A 97 -13.15 -19.06 1.90
N ALA A 98 -13.63 -18.16 1.04
CA ALA A 98 -13.58 -16.73 1.29
C ALA A 98 -14.35 -16.33 2.55
N THR A 99 -15.54 -16.91 2.76
CA THR A 99 -16.36 -16.63 3.94
C THR A 99 -15.67 -17.09 5.21
N LEU A 100 -15.15 -18.34 5.24
CA LEU A 100 -14.44 -18.84 6.41
C LEU A 100 -13.20 -18.01 6.75
N LEU A 101 -12.41 -17.63 5.74
CA LEU A 101 -11.22 -16.78 5.93
C LEU A 101 -11.60 -15.39 6.42
N ALA A 102 -12.66 -14.79 5.86
CA ALA A 102 -13.14 -13.47 6.26
C ALA A 102 -13.57 -13.47 7.74
N GLU A 103 -14.34 -14.46 8.16
CA GLU A 103 -14.82 -14.59 9.55
C GLU A 103 -13.67 -14.90 10.53
N LEU A 104 -12.74 -15.79 10.15
CA LEU A 104 -11.55 -16.07 10.93
C LEU A 104 -10.71 -14.80 11.14
N PHE A 105 -10.46 -14.06 10.06
CA PHE A 105 -9.68 -12.84 10.13
C PHE A 105 -10.39 -11.73 10.90
N ALA A 106 -11.70 -11.56 10.72
CA ALA A 106 -12.49 -10.61 11.48
C ALA A 106 -12.46 -10.93 12.99
N SER A 107 -12.58 -12.21 13.35
CA SER A 107 -12.48 -12.65 14.75
C SER A 107 -11.10 -12.38 15.35
N LEU A 108 -10.01 -12.64 14.60
CA LEU A 108 -8.64 -12.31 15.04
C LEU A 108 -8.42 -10.81 15.20
N ASP A 109 -9.03 -10.01 14.32
CA ASP A 109 -8.89 -8.56 14.30
C ASP A 109 -9.63 -7.86 15.43
N ALA A 110 -10.63 -8.53 16.01
CA ALA A 110 -11.34 -8.08 17.20
C ALA A 110 -10.54 -8.33 18.51
N LEU A 111 -9.51 -9.19 18.47
CA LEU A 111 -8.67 -9.46 19.64
C LEU A 111 -7.61 -8.37 19.80
N ALA A 112 -7.38 -7.97 21.05
CA ALA A 112 -6.29 -7.03 21.36
C ALA A 112 -4.94 -7.64 20.98
N MET A 113 -4.07 -6.83 20.36
CA MET A 113 -2.67 -7.18 20.11
C MET A 113 -1.89 -7.18 21.41
N ASP A 114 -0.99 -8.15 21.57
CA ASP A 114 -0.01 -8.15 22.66
C ASP A 114 0.87 -6.89 22.57
N ALA A 115 0.98 -6.15 23.67
CA ALA A 115 1.70 -4.88 23.71
C ALA A 115 3.18 -5.04 23.35
N THR A 116 3.81 -6.17 23.71
CA THR A 116 5.23 -6.42 23.39
C THR A 116 5.41 -6.67 21.89
N VAL A 117 4.46 -7.37 21.27
CA VAL A 117 4.45 -7.60 19.83
C VAL A 117 4.19 -6.29 19.08
N GLN A 118 3.27 -5.45 19.56
CA GLN A 118 3.01 -4.14 18.96
C GLN A 118 4.27 -3.26 18.97
N VAL A 119 4.97 -3.16 20.09
CA VAL A 119 6.25 -2.42 20.19
C VAL A 119 7.30 -2.97 19.23
N ALA A 120 7.36 -4.29 19.06
CA ALA A 120 8.30 -4.90 18.12
C ALA A 120 7.94 -4.62 16.65
N ILE A 121 6.65 -4.59 16.31
CA ILE A 121 6.15 -4.15 15.00
C ILE A 121 6.57 -2.71 14.72
N ASP A 122 6.31 -1.79 15.66
CA ASP A 122 6.65 -0.37 15.51
C ASP A 122 8.15 -0.17 15.30
N ARG A 123 9.00 -0.90 16.01
CA ARG A 123 10.45 -0.87 15.80
C ARG A 123 10.87 -1.38 14.42
N ALA A 124 10.28 -2.47 13.94
CA ALA A 124 10.59 -3.00 12.62
C ALA A 124 10.21 -2.01 11.52
N GLN A 125 9.07 -1.37 11.66
CA GLN A 125 8.57 -0.35 10.73
C GLN A 125 9.39 0.95 10.80
N GLN A 126 9.77 1.39 12.00
CA GLN A 126 10.67 2.53 12.18
C GLN A 126 12.01 2.28 11.51
N HIS A 127 12.61 1.11 11.70
CA HIS A 127 13.87 0.75 11.04
C HIS A 127 13.75 0.79 9.51
N ARG A 128 12.66 0.29 8.93
CA ARG A 128 12.41 0.38 7.48
C ARG A 128 12.33 1.84 7.02
N SER A 129 11.62 2.70 7.76
CA SER A 129 11.51 4.14 7.45
C SER A 129 12.87 4.83 7.52
N GLU A 130 13.67 4.55 8.53
CA GLU A 130 15.03 5.09 8.67
C GLU A 130 15.94 4.67 7.51
N CYS A 131 15.87 3.39 7.09
CA CYS A 131 16.59 2.90 5.91
C CYS A 131 16.18 3.62 4.64
N SER A 132 14.87 3.84 4.44
CA SER A 132 14.34 4.57 3.28
C SER A 132 14.82 6.04 3.29
N MET A 133 14.65 6.76 4.39
CA MET A 133 15.13 8.15 4.51
C MET A 133 16.63 8.28 4.26
N LYS A 134 17.44 7.37 4.82
CA LYS A 134 18.88 7.35 4.60
C LYS A 134 19.22 7.14 3.12
N PHE A 135 18.53 6.20 2.47
CA PHE A 135 18.72 5.94 1.04
C PHE A 135 18.46 7.21 0.21
N PHE A 136 17.35 7.91 0.45
CA PHE A 136 17.02 9.14 -0.27
C PHE A 136 17.99 10.28 0.04
N ALA A 137 18.47 10.41 1.28
CA ALA A 137 19.48 11.42 1.62
C ALA A 137 20.82 11.18 0.90
N GLU A 138 21.24 9.92 0.77
CA GLU A 138 22.52 9.56 0.15
C GLU A 138 22.45 9.51 -1.39
N HIS A 139 21.30 9.23 -2.00
CA HIS A 139 21.15 8.98 -3.43
C HIS A 139 20.25 9.99 -4.16
N SER A 140 19.90 11.10 -3.52
CA SER A 140 18.99 12.11 -4.09
C SER A 140 19.41 12.63 -5.46
N GLU A 141 20.72 12.69 -5.76
CA GLU A 141 21.22 13.17 -7.05
C GLU A 141 20.96 12.23 -8.22
N GLU A 142 20.95 10.92 -7.97
CA GLU A 142 20.74 9.89 -8.98
C GLU A 142 19.32 9.34 -8.99
N PHE A 143 18.50 9.72 -7.99
CA PHE A 143 17.19 9.12 -7.76
C PHE A 143 16.28 9.25 -8.98
N GLN A 144 16.16 10.46 -9.55
CA GLN A 144 15.30 10.69 -10.70
C GLN A 144 15.71 9.84 -11.91
N ALA A 145 17.00 9.76 -12.21
CA ALA A 145 17.50 8.94 -13.31
C ALA A 145 17.18 7.46 -13.12
N LYS A 146 17.23 6.97 -11.88
CA LYS A 146 16.87 5.58 -11.53
C LYS A 146 15.36 5.36 -11.57
N GLN A 147 14.57 6.32 -11.10
CA GLN A 147 13.12 6.29 -11.19
C GLN A 147 12.65 6.27 -12.66
N ASP A 148 13.29 7.07 -13.53
CA ASP A 148 12.98 7.13 -14.96
C ASP A 148 13.29 5.81 -15.69
N LEU A 149 14.22 5.00 -15.18
CA LEU A 149 14.45 3.64 -15.70
C LEU A 149 13.29 2.68 -15.38
N ILE A 150 12.57 2.95 -14.31
CA ILE A 150 11.45 2.11 -13.84
C ILE A 150 10.15 2.60 -14.47
N ALA A 151 9.76 3.85 -14.20
CA ALA A 151 8.49 4.42 -14.59
C ALA A 151 8.57 5.95 -14.74
N PRO A 152 9.08 6.47 -15.87
CA PRO A 152 9.11 7.90 -16.10
C PRO A 152 7.70 8.48 -16.10
N ILE A 153 7.51 9.62 -15.44
CA ILE A 153 6.19 10.26 -15.30
C ILE A 153 5.52 10.51 -16.65
N ASP A 154 6.27 10.79 -17.69
CA ASP A 154 5.76 11.12 -19.02
C ASP A 154 5.02 9.93 -19.68
N GLU A 155 5.32 8.69 -19.27
CA GLU A 155 4.64 7.49 -19.77
C GLU A 155 3.20 7.35 -19.25
N TYR A 156 2.87 7.95 -18.10
CA TYR A 156 1.53 7.83 -17.49
C TYR A 156 0.87 9.17 -17.14
N ARG A 157 1.59 10.30 -17.26
CA ARG A 157 1.09 11.67 -17.01
C ARG A 157 -0.22 11.97 -17.73
N GLY A 158 -0.31 11.62 -19.02
CA GLY A 158 -1.52 11.83 -19.83
C GLY A 158 -2.72 11.12 -19.22
N THR A 159 -2.59 9.83 -18.90
CA THR A 159 -3.66 9.03 -18.29
C THR A 159 -4.02 9.54 -16.89
N LEU A 160 -3.02 9.99 -16.11
CA LEU A 160 -3.27 10.58 -14.79
C LEU A 160 -4.06 11.89 -14.90
N ASN A 161 -3.71 12.76 -15.87
CA ASN A 161 -4.43 14.00 -16.14
C ASN A 161 -5.87 13.73 -16.57
N GLU A 162 -6.10 12.81 -17.51
CA GLU A 162 -7.44 12.39 -17.94
C GLU A 162 -8.29 11.87 -16.77
N LEU A 163 -7.67 11.08 -15.89
CA LEU A 163 -8.33 10.56 -14.70
C LEU A 163 -8.75 11.71 -13.77
N LEU A 164 -7.83 12.64 -13.47
CA LEU A 164 -8.14 13.81 -12.63
C LEU A 164 -9.23 14.68 -13.27
N ASP A 165 -9.13 14.99 -14.56
CA ASP A 165 -10.10 15.82 -15.27
C ASP A 165 -11.51 15.18 -15.27
N THR A 166 -11.58 13.83 -15.30
CA THR A 166 -12.85 13.10 -15.19
C THR A 166 -13.42 13.17 -13.77
N LEU A 167 -12.59 13.12 -12.74
CA LEU A 167 -13.02 13.07 -11.34
C LEU A 167 -13.36 14.45 -10.76
N LEU A 168 -12.77 15.50 -11.32
CA LEU A 168 -12.88 16.89 -10.86
C LEU A 168 -13.87 17.71 -11.73
N GLN A 169 -14.81 17.07 -12.44
CA GLN A 169 -15.80 17.77 -13.28
C GLN A 169 -16.57 18.81 -12.47
N PRO A 170 -16.82 20.01 -13.03
CA PRO A 170 -17.69 21.00 -12.42
C PRO A 170 -19.13 20.50 -12.43
N GLY A 171 -19.62 20.00 -11.32
CA GLY A 171 -20.97 19.43 -11.26
C GLY A 171 -21.44 19.10 -9.86
N ASP A 172 -20.54 18.68 -8.99
CA ASP A 172 -20.81 18.48 -7.57
C ASP A 172 -20.41 19.73 -6.80
N ASP A 173 -21.38 20.57 -6.47
CA ASP A 173 -21.28 21.75 -5.60
C ASP A 173 -20.33 22.89 -6.01
N GLY A 174 -19.99 23.01 -7.30
CA GLY A 174 -19.40 24.23 -7.85
C GLY A 174 -17.95 24.50 -7.46
N LEU A 175 -17.17 23.47 -7.08
CA LEU A 175 -15.80 23.64 -6.69
C LEU A 175 -14.83 22.97 -7.67
N PRO A 176 -14.17 23.71 -8.58
CA PRO A 176 -12.82 23.33 -8.97
C PRO A 176 -12.01 23.25 -7.65
N GLY A 177 -11.28 22.15 -7.45
CA GLY A 177 -10.66 21.83 -6.18
C GLY A 177 -9.81 22.96 -5.64
N LYS A 178 -10.16 23.47 -4.47
CA LYS A 178 -9.42 24.59 -3.84
C LYS A 178 -8.03 24.17 -3.40
N GLN A 179 -7.87 22.94 -2.94
CA GLN A 179 -6.59 22.45 -2.40
C GLN A 179 -6.27 21.02 -2.85
N ALA A 180 -5.04 20.84 -3.33
CA ALA A 180 -4.45 19.53 -3.56
C ALA A 180 -3.24 19.29 -2.66
N VAL A 181 -2.91 18.02 -2.40
CA VAL A 181 -1.66 17.60 -1.76
C VAL A 181 -0.99 16.58 -2.67
N GLU A 182 0.28 16.76 -2.98
CA GLU A 182 1.13 15.75 -3.59
C GLU A 182 2.03 15.15 -2.51
N LEU A 183 1.93 13.84 -2.31
CA LEU A 183 2.77 13.08 -1.39
C LEU A 183 4.01 12.61 -2.13
N GLY A 184 5.19 12.84 -1.56
CA GLY A 184 6.46 12.46 -2.15
C GLY A 184 6.64 13.05 -3.57
N PRO A 185 6.59 14.39 -3.76
CA PRO A 185 6.62 15.02 -5.09
C PRO A 185 7.93 14.76 -5.84
N GLY A 186 8.95 14.19 -5.19
CA GLY A 186 10.27 14.00 -5.77
C GLY A 186 10.84 15.33 -6.23
N GLU A 187 11.24 15.44 -7.51
CA GLU A 187 11.72 16.70 -8.09
C GLU A 187 10.59 17.66 -8.54
N GLY A 188 9.33 17.35 -8.22
CA GLY A 188 8.18 18.23 -8.51
C GLY A 188 7.73 18.20 -9.96
N HIS A 189 7.92 17.09 -10.66
CA HIS A 189 7.58 16.99 -12.09
C HIS A 189 6.08 17.08 -12.37
N TYR A 190 5.23 16.68 -11.42
CA TYR A 190 3.78 16.71 -11.56
C TYR A 190 3.12 17.96 -10.94
N LEU A 191 3.85 18.75 -10.17
CA LEU A 191 3.31 19.96 -9.52
C LEU A 191 2.70 20.97 -10.50
N ALA A 192 3.26 21.10 -11.71
CA ALA A 192 2.69 22.01 -12.70
C ALA A 192 1.29 21.59 -13.17
N ASP A 193 1.04 20.28 -13.27
CA ASP A 193 -0.25 19.72 -13.63
C ASP A 193 -1.30 19.94 -12.54
N LEU A 194 -0.88 19.90 -11.27
CA LEU A 194 -1.74 20.24 -10.14
C LEU A 194 -1.95 21.74 -10.00
N ALA A 195 -0.91 22.55 -10.21
CA ALA A 195 -0.96 24.00 -10.05
C ALA A 195 -1.99 24.70 -10.97
N VAL A 196 -2.23 24.14 -12.16
CA VAL A 196 -3.24 24.67 -13.09
C VAL A 196 -4.68 24.26 -12.74
N ARG A 197 -4.85 23.22 -11.90
CA ARG A 197 -6.16 22.67 -11.51
C ARG A 197 -6.64 23.14 -10.14
N PHE A 198 -5.72 23.56 -9.27
CA PHE A 198 -6.03 23.89 -7.89
C PHE A 198 -5.54 25.27 -7.51
N GLU A 199 -6.29 25.95 -6.64
CA GLU A 199 -5.91 27.27 -6.10
C GLU A 199 -4.64 27.15 -5.23
N HIS A 200 -4.52 26.06 -4.49
CA HIS A 200 -3.38 25.77 -3.61
C HIS A 200 -2.94 24.32 -3.76
N VAL A 201 -1.64 24.12 -3.83
CA VAL A 201 -1.03 22.78 -3.86
C VAL A 201 -0.03 22.68 -2.72
N ILE A 202 -0.08 21.61 -1.96
CA ILE A 202 0.90 21.28 -0.94
C ILE A 202 1.79 20.14 -1.45
N ALA A 203 3.08 20.38 -1.49
CA ALA A 203 4.10 19.39 -1.73
C ALA A 203 4.62 18.90 -0.38
N LEU A 204 4.33 17.64 -0.03
CA LEU A 204 4.70 17.01 1.25
C LEU A 204 5.76 15.94 1.02
N ASP A 205 6.93 16.09 1.64
CA ASP A 205 8.01 15.11 1.57
C ASP A 205 8.76 15.00 2.90
N ASN A 206 9.14 13.80 3.28
CA ASN A 206 9.91 13.55 4.51
C ASN A 206 11.44 13.63 4.29
N ALA A 207 11.88 13.83 3.05
CA ALA A 207 13.29 14.04 2.68
C ALA A 207 13.52 15.51 2.28
N GLU A 208 14.12 16.31 3.17
CA GLU A 208 14.39 17.73 2.90
C GLU A 208 15.19 17.96 1.62
N ALA A 209 16.14 17.07 1.29
CA ALA A 209 16.91 17.14 0.06
C ALA A 209 16.03 17.03 -1.21
N MET A 210 15.00 16.19 -1.18
CA MET A 210 14.03 16.07 -2.28
C MET A 210 13.13 17.31 -2.34
N LEU A 211 12.65 17.77 -1.20
CA LEU A 211 11.81 18.97 -1.10
C LEU A 211 12.53 20.22 -1.63
N GLU A 212 13.82 20.35 -1.38
CA GLU A 212 14.64 21.44 -1.92
C GLU A 212 14.77 21.37 -3.46
N ARG A 213 14.88 20.19 -4.05
CA ARG A 213 14.83 20.00 -5.50
C ARG A 213 13.46 20.37 -6.07
N CYS A 214 12.43 19.96 -5.37
CA CYS A 214 11.04 20.30 -5.69
C CYS A 214 10.83 21.82 -5.71
N ARG A 215 11.31 22.56 -4.69
CA ARG A 215 11.27 24.04 -4.63
C ARG A 215 11.97 24.69 -5.83
N ARG A 216 13.17 24.19 -6.19
CA ARG A 216 13.90 24.70 -7.37
C ARG A 216 13.12 24.50 -8.66
N THR A 217 12.48 23.35 -8.84
CA THR A 217 11.63 23.08 -10.00
C THR A 217 10.40 23.99 -10.04
N ALA A 218 9.73 24.19 -8.92
CA ALA A 218 8.58 25.09 -8.81
C ALA A 218 8.98 26.54 -9.14
N THR A 219 10.11 27.01 -8.60
CA THR A 219 10.64 28.35 -8.90
C THR A 219 10.98 28.50 -10.39
N ARG A 220 11.67 27.52 -10.98
CA ARG A 220 12.02 27.54 -12.42
C ARG A 220 10.78 27.57 -13.33
N LYS A 221 9.68 26.92 -12.91
CA LYS A 221 8.43 26.87 -13.64
C LYS A 221 7.47 28.03 -13.27
N ASN A 222 7.87 28.94 -12.38
CA ASN A 222 7.05 30.06 -11.86
C ASN A 222 5.72 29.61 -11.25
N LEU A 223 5.73 28.53 -10.49
CA LEU A 223 4.55 28.02 -9.79
C LEU A 223 4.38 28.77 -8.45
N GLY A 224 3.46 29.73 -8.41
CA GLY A 224 3.25 30.63 -7.26
C GLY A 224 2.28 30.12 -6.20
N ASN A 225 1.56 29.05 -6.48
CA ASN A 225 0.53 28.49 -5.60
C ASN A 225 0.93 27.17 -4.91
N ILE A 226 2.24 26.89 -4.78
CA ILE A 226 2.77 25.70 -4.14
C ILE A 226 3.28 26.03 -2.74
N GLY A 227 2.75 25.34 -1.73
CA GLY A 227 3.29 25.28 -0.37
C GLY A 227 4.14 24.01 -0.20
N PHE A 228 5.22 24.10 0.59
CA PHE A 228 6.14 23.00 0.82
C PHE A 228 6.16 22.66 2.32
N ILE A 229 5.91 21.40 2.64
CA ILE A 229 5.92 20.89 4.01
C ILE A 229 6.91 19.73 4.11
N HIS A 230 7.89 19.87 5.00
CA HIS A 230 8.79 18.78 5.38
C HIS A 230 8.15 17.95 6.47
N GLY A 231 7.89 16.70 6.21
CA GLY A 231 7.22 15.77 7.11
C GLY A 231 6.53 14.63 6.39
N ASP A 232 5.75 13.87 7.13
CA ASP A 232 4.91 12.79 6.60
C ASP A 232 3.40 13.11 6.70
N THR A 233 2.56 12.18 6.26
CA THR A 233 1.09 12.35 6.28
C THR A 233 0.54 12.54 7.69
N ARG A 234 1.19 12.00 8.71
CA ARG A 234 0.82 12.16 10.12
C ARG A 234 1.09 13.58 10.61
N ASP A 235 2.26 14.12 10.26
CA ASP A 235 2.60 15.51 10.58
C ASP A 235 1.58 16.47 9.97
N LEU A 236 1.12 16.18 8.75
CA LEU A 236 0.09 16.99 8.09
C LEU A 236 -1.29 16.87 8.77
N VAL A 237 -1.64 15.70 9.31
CA VAL A 237 -2.87 15.50 10.10
C VAL A 237 -2.78 16.33 11.41
N GLU A 238 -1.67 16.22 12.14
CA GLU A 238 -1.45 16.95 13.38
C GLU A 238 -1.42 18.47 13.16
N LEU A 239 -0.77 18.94 12.10
CA LEU A 239 -0.78 20.35 11.69
C LEU A 239 -2.21 20.82 11.37
N GLY A 240 -2.99 19.98 10.68
CA GLY A 240 -4.39 20.24 10.38
C GLY A 240 -5.26 20.40 11.61
N GLU A 241 -5.05 19.60 12.64
CA GLU A 241 -5.76 19.72 13.92
C GLU A 241 -5.38 21.00 14.68
N GLN A 242 -4.11 21.38 14.68
CA GLN A 242 -3.62 22.59 15.36
C GLN A 242 -4.10 23.88 14.67
N LEU A 243 -4.16 23.92 13.34
CA LEU A 243 -4.54 25.10 12.56
C LEU A 243 -6.05 25.37 12.53
N ASN A 244 -6.89 24.40 12.91
CA ASN A 244 -8.33 24.64 13.13
C ASN A 244 -8.59 25.66 14.26
N THR A 245 -7.54 26.11 14.97
CA THR A 245 -7.61 27.10 16.06
C THR A 245 -7.22 28.53 15.67
N GLY A 246 -6.98 28.87 14.37
CA GLY A 246 -6.93 30.27 13.96
C GLY A 246 -5.68 30.82 13.26
N GLY A 247 -5.15 30.17 12.24
CA GLY A 247 -4.01 30.67 11.47
C GLY A 247 -4.23 30.75 9.95
N ALA A 248 -3.50 31.63 9.26
CA ALA A 248 -3.67 31.98 7.84
C ALA A 248 -3.25 30.91 6.82
N VAL A 249 -2.62 29.81 7.22
CA VAL A 249 -2.45 28.62 6.39
C VAL A 249 -3.57 27.67 6.79
N SER A 250 -4.62 27.68 6.02
CA SER A 250 -5.86 26.97 6.31
C SER A 250 -5.59 25.46 6.39
N ALA A 251 -5.88 24.86 7.52
CA ALA A 251 -6.15 23.43 7.71
C ALA A 251 -7.38 22.97 6.89
N ARG A 252 -7.49 23.45 5.66
CA ARG A 252 -8.56 23.02 4.78
C ARG A 252 -8.34 21.59 4.40
N LYS A 253 -9.38 20.79 4.53
CA LYS A 253 -9.38 19.43 3.97
C LYS A 253 -9.05 19.51 2.47
N ALA A 254 -8.21 18.60 2.00
CA ALA A 254 -7.83 18.54 0.60
C ALA A 254 -8.99 18.01 -0.27
N ASN A 255 -9.20 18.62 -1.42
CA ASN A 255 -10.15 18.11 -2.42
C ASN A 255 -9.53 16.96 -3.23
N CYS A 256 -8.21 16.98 -3.37
CA CYS A 256 -7.46 15.95 -4.06
C CYS A 256 -6.14 15.68 -3.33
N ILE A 257 -5.80 14.41 -3.18
CA ILE A 257 -4.47 13.97 -2.73
C ILE A 257 -3.93 13.03 -3.79
N VAL A 258 -2.68 13.24 -4.20
CA VAL A 258 -2.01 12.44 -5.23
C VAL A 258 -0.76 11.80 -4.63
N ALA A 259 -0.57 10.51 -4.88
CA ALA A 259 0.63 9.77 -4.55
C ALA A 259 1.17 9.11 -5.82
N ASN A 260 2.24 9.67 -6.39
CA ASN A 260 2.86 9.19 -7.61
C ASN A 260 4.13 8.42 -7.29
N MET A 261 4.12 7.09 -7.44
CA MET A 261 5.29 6.23 -7.26
C MET A 261 5.95 6.43 -5.89
N VAL A 262 5.15 6.50 -4.82
CA VAL A 262 5.63 6.81 -3.47
C VAL A 262 5.29 5.75 -2.43
N LEU A 263 4.16 5.04 -2.57
CA LEU A 263 3.73 4.08 -1.55
C LEU A 263 4.71 2.92 -1.39
N HIS A 264 5.38 2.51 -2.46
CA HIS A 264 6.35 1.41 -2.43
C HIS A 264 7.65 1.76 -1.68
N HIS A 265 7.88 3.02 -1.38
CA HIS A 265 8.97 3.46 -0.50
C HIS A 265 8.56 3.55 0.97
N ASN A 266 7.25 3.52 1.26
CA ASN A 266 6.76 3.69 2.62
C ASN A 266 6.70 2.35 3.36
N ALA A 267 7.14 2.34 4.63
CA ALA A 267 7.11 1.14 5.47
C ALA A 267 5.67 0.73 5.87
N ARG A 268 4.73 1.68 5.87
CA ARG A 268 3.34 1.50 6.34
C ARG A 268 2.32 2.03 5.32
N PRO A 269 2.28 1.51 4.08
CA PRO A 269 1.43 2.08 3.04
C PRO A 269 -0.07 2.06 3.40
N GLN A 270 -0.56 1.07 4.14
CA GLN A 270 -1.96 1.06 4.59
C GLN A 270 -2.28 2.16 5.60
N GLN A 271 -1.31 2.61 6.42
CA GLN A 271 -1.51 3.71 7.36
C GLN A 271 -1.71 5.03 6.64
N ILE A 272 -1.01 5.22 5.51
CA ILE A 272 -1.20 6.38 4.63
C ILE A 272 -2.66 6.51 4.20
N PHE A 273 -3.34 5.41 3.85
CA PHE A 273 -4.77 5.46 3.48
C PHE A 273 -5.65 5.98 4.62
N ALA A 274 -5.38 5.58 5.87
CA ALA A 274 -6.13 6.05 7.04
C ALA A 274 -5.88 7.54 7.31
N GLU A 275 -4.64 8.01 7.20
CA GLU A 275 -4.26 9.40 7.37
C GLU A 275 -4.83 10.28 6.25
N ILE A 276 -4.75 9.83 4.99
CA ILE A 276 -5.36 10.50 3.84
C ILE A 276 -6.87 10.64 4.00
N ALA A 277 -7.56 9.61 4.49
CA ALA A 277 -8.99 9.70 4.74
C ALA A 277 -9.35 10.80 5.75
N GLN A 278 -8.45 11.11 6.70
CA GLN A 278 -8.63 12.23 7.62
C GLN A 278 -8.35 13.57 6.93
N LEU A 279 -7.38 13.64 6.02
CA LEU A 279 -6.99 14.86 5.31
C LEU A 279 -7.97 15.26 4.19
N LEU A 280 -8.67 14.30 3.60
CA LEU A 280 -9.64 14.55 2.52
C LEU A 280 -10.91 15.23 3.02
N ALA A 281 -11.39 16.20 2.22
CA ALA A 281 -12.74 16.74 2.34
C ALA A 281 -13.78 15.64 2.04
N PRO A 282 -15.04 15.77 2.52
CA PRO A 282 -16.14 14.95 2.03
C PRO A 282 -16.24 15.05 0.50
N GLY A 283 -16.38 13.92 -0.19
CA GLY A 283 -16.35 13.86 -1.67
C GLY A 283 -14.95 14.01 -2.30
N GLY A 284 -13.92 14.33 -1.51
CA GLY A 284 -12.55 14.46 -1.99
C GLY A 284 -11.97 13.14 -2.52
N VAL A 285 -10.97 13.22 -3.39
CA VAL A 285 -10.40 12.08 -4.10
C VAL A 285 -8.93 11.84 -3.72
N PHE A 286 -8.56 10.59 -3.56
CA PHE A 286 -7.18 10.13 -3.45
C PHE A 286 -6.80 9.37 -4.73
N VAL A 287 -5.77 9.84 -5.42
CA VAL A 287 -5.27 9.22 -6.64
C VAL A 287 -3.89 8.63 -6.40
N VAL A 288 -3.75 7.37 -6.74
CA VAL A 288 -2.52 6.59 -6.59
C VAL A 288 -2.03 6.15 -7.95
N SER A 289 -0.79 6.50 -8.29
CA SER A 289 -0.05 5.91 -9.40
C SER A 289 1.04 5.01 -8.82
N GLU A 290 0.95 3.70 -9.03
CA GLU A 290 1.84 2.72 -8.42
C GLU A 290 2.18 1.58 -9.36
N LEU A 291 3.34 0.96 -9.14
CA LEU A 291 3.70 -0.27 -9.80
C LEU A 291 2.70 -1.38 -9.44
N CYS A 292 2.22 -2.10 -10.45
CA CYS A 292 1.63 -3.42 -10.19
C CYS A 292 2.70 -4.33 -9.59
N GLN A 293 2.28 -5.30 -8.78
CA GLN A 293 3.20 -6.27 -8.19
C GLN A 293 4.08 -6.92 -9.28
N HIS A 294 5.39 -7.00 -9.03
CA HIS A 294 6.39 -7.55 -9.93
C HIS A 294 7.49 -8.30 -9.17
N GLU A 295 8.39 -8.99 -9.90
CA GLU A 295 9.49 -9.79 -9.35
C GLU A 295 10.88 -9.22 -9.68
N GLN A 296 10.96 -7.97 -10.14
CA GLN A 296 12.22 -7.34 -10.52
C GLN A 296 12.98 -6.81 -9.29
N ASP A 297 13.79 -7.66 -8.65
CA ASP A 297 14.47 -7.34 -7.39
C ASP A 297 15.52 -6.23 -7.48
N TRP A 298 16.04 -5.94 -8.68
CA TRP A 298 17.10 -4.92 -8.86
C TRP A 298 16.66 -3.51 -8.46
N VAL A 299 15.35 -3.21 -8.50
CA VAL A 299 14.82 -1.88 -8.14
C VAL A 299 15.07 -1.51 -6.67
N ARG A 300 15.20 -2.50 -5.78
CA ARG A 300 15.49 -2.24 -4.36
C ARG A 300 16.82 -1.56 -4.14
N GLY A 301 17.86 -2.07 -4.79
CA GLY A 301 19.19 -1.47 -4.72
C GLY A 301 19.33 -0.20 -5.57
N ALA A 302 18.54 -0.09 -6.63
CA ALA A 302 18.59 1.04 -7.55
C ALA A 302 17.76 2.24 -7.09
N ALA A 303 16.52 1.99 -6.60
CA ALA A 303 15.56 3.03 -6.28
C ALA A 303 15.13 3.07 -4.79
N GLY A 304 15.62 2.15 -3.96
CA GLY A 304 15.28 2.11 -2.52
C GLY A 304 13.89 1.57 -2.23
N ASP A 305 13.31 0.78 -3.14
CA ASP A 305 11.97 0.23 -2.98
C ASP A 305 11.89 -0.72 -1.77
N VAL A 306 10.98 -0.43 -0.86
CA VAL A 306 10.61 -1.33 0.25
C VAL A 306 9.68 -2.42 -0.26
N TRP A 307 8.79 -2.09 -1.22
CA TRP A 307 7.82 -2.99 -1.82
C TRP A 307 8.05 -3.12 -3.33
N LEU A 308 7.83 -4.31 -3.87
CA LEU A 308 7.89 -4.55 -5.32
C LEU A 308 6.50 -4.39 -5.96
N GLY A 309 5.96 -3.17 -5.85
CA GLY A 309 4.61 -2.84 -6.30
C GLY A 309 3.51 -3.51 -5.46
N PHE A 310 2.26 -3.32 -5.87
CA PHE A 310 1.08 -3.76 -5.13
C PHE A 310 0.06 -4.46 -6.03
N GLU A 311 -0.69 -5.40 -5.45
CA GLU A 311 -1.91 -5.89 -6.09
C GLU A 311 -3.04 -4.86 -5.94
N GLU A 312 -3.84 -4.68 -6.99
CA GLU A 312 -5.00 -3.78 -6.93
C GLU A 312 -5.93 -4.11 -5.77
N LEU A 313 -6.18 -5.40 -5.54
CA LEU A 313 -7.07 -5.84 -4.47
C LEU A 313 -6.57 -5.41 -3.09
N GLN A 314 -5.25 -5.39 -2.88
CA GLN A 314 -4.63 -4.92 -1.64
C GLN A 314 -4.89 -3.42 -1.41
N LEU A 315 -4.66 -2.58 -2.43
CA LEU A 315 -4.93 -1.14 -2.34
C LEU A 315 -6.42 -0.86 -2.10
N LYS A 316 -7.31 -1.59 -2.77
CA LYS A 316 -8.77 -1.50 -2.56
C LYS A 316 -9.19 -1.85 -1.14
N GLN A 317 -8.55 -2.85 -0.53
CA GLN A 317 -8.86 -3.25 0.85
C GLN A 317 -8.41 -2.18 1.85
N TRP A 318 -7.23 -1.59 1.68
CA TRP A 318 -6.75 -0.50 2.52
C TRP A 318 -7.64 0.74 2.38
N ALA A 319 -8.03 1.08 1.16
CA ALA A 319 -8.97 2.18 0.91
C ALA A 319 -10.30 1.95 1.62
N LYS A 320 -10.91 0.77 1.42
CA LYS A 320 -12.19 0.43 2.05
C LYS A 320 -12.12 0.44 3.58
N ALA A 321 -11.04 -0.09 4.17
CA ALA A 321 -10.83 -0.07 5.62
C ALA A 321 -10.71 1.36 6.18
N SER A 322 -10.33 2.33 5.34
CA SER A 322 -10.21 3.75 5.68
C SER A 322 -11.43 4.59 5.26
N GLY A 323 -12.55 3.97 4.83
CA GLY A 323 -13.75 4.68 4.40
C GLY A 323 -13.62 5.36 3.03
N LEU A 324 -12.70 4.87 2.19
CA LEU A 324 -12.51 5.33 0.81
C LEU A 324 -13.03 4.27 -0.16
N GLU A 325 -13.80 4.70 -1.18
CA GLU A 325 -14.35 3.82 -2.20
C GLU A 325 -13.62 4.01 -3.53
N LYS A 326 -13.26 2.90 -4.20
CA LYS A 326 -12.66 2.98 -5.54
C LYS A 326 -13.71 3.48 -6.53
N VAL A 327 -13.41 4.58 -7.21
CA VAL A 327 -14.31 5.20 -8.21
C VAL A 327 -13.79 5.07 -9.63
N ALA A 328 -12.47 4.93 -9.83
CA ALA A 328 -11.90 4.77 -11.16
C ALA A 328 -10.56 4.02 -11.11
N GLY A 329 -10.07 3.62 -12.27
CA GLY A 329 -8.74 3.02 -12.40
C GLY A 329 -8.36 2.76 -13.84
N SER A 330 -7.07 2.81 -14.12
CA SER A 330 -6.47 2.53 -15.41
C SER A 330 -5.13 1.82 -15.22
N TYR A 331 -4.63 1.21 -16.29
CA TYR A 331 -3.34 0.52 -16.28
C TYR A 331 -2.51 0.97 -17.48
N THR A 332 -1.22 1.19 -17.25
CA THR A 332 -0.25 1.49 -18.31
C THR A 332 0.84 0.43 -18.29
N ALA A 333 1.02 -0.28 -19.40
CA ALA A 333 2.13 -1.22 -19.56
C ALA A 333 3.34 -0.47 -20.14
N LEU A 334 4.51 -0.64 -19.50
CA LEU A 334 5.74 -0.03 -19.93
C LEU A 334 6.57 -1.00 -20.79
N ARG A 335 7.42 -0.46 -21.67
CA ARG A 335 8.27 -1.26 -22.56
C ARG A 335 9.33 -2.09 -21.83
N ASN A 336 9.72 -1.67 -20.63
CA ASN A 336 10.67 -2.34 -19.76
C ASN A 336 10.08 -3.50 -18.93
N GLY A 337 8.80 -3.85 -19.17
CA GLY A 337 8.09 -4.95 -18.51
C GLY A 337 7.38 -4.57 -17.23
N PHE A 338 7.51 -3.34 -16.74
CA PHE A 338 6.69 -2.86 -15.64
C PHE A 338 5.25 -2.52 -16.10
N ARG A 339 4.33 -2.53 -15.16
CA ARG A 339 2.96 -2.04 -15.33
C ARG A 339 2.66 -1.07 -14.21
N ILE A 340 2.05 0.05 -14.56
CA ILE A 340 1.57 1.05 -13.62
C ILE A 340 0.06 0.88 -13.49
N GLN A 341 -0.45 0.92 -12.27
CA GLN A 341 -1.86 1.06 -11.95
C GLN A 341 -2.12 2.48 -11.46
N LEU A 342 -3.09 3.13 -12.06
CA LEU A 342 -3.63 4.40 -11.62
C LEU A 342 -5.00 4.13 -11.01
N LEU A 343 -5.15 4.37 -9.73
CA LEU A 343 -6.37 4.08 -9.00
C LEU A 343 -6.86 5.35 -8.31
N ALA A 344 -8.15 5.59 -8.39
CA ALA A 344 -8.79 6.70 -7.69
C ALA A 344 -9.80 6.19 -6.67
N PHE A 345 -9.72 6.77 -5.49
CA PHE A 345 -10.59 6.49 -4.36
C PHE A 345 -11.27 7.77 -3.90
N ARG A 346 -12.56 7.71 -3.58
CA ARG A 346 -13.35 8.85 -3.10
C ARG A 346 -13.74 8.65 -1.65
N LYS A 347 -13.62 9.71 -0.86
CA LYS A 347 -14.18 9.76 0.49
C LYS A 347 -15.68 9.96 0.40
N GLN A 348 -16.44 9.09 1.07
CA GLN A 348 -17.89 9.24 1.11
C GLN A 348 -18.27 10.57 1.77
N SER A 349 -19.29 11.22 1.21
CA SER A 349 -19.93 12.37 1.87
C SER A 349 -20.74 11.80 3.03
N ASN A 350 -20.55 12.33 4.22
CA ASN A 350 -21.49 12.06 5.30
C ASN A 350 -22.76 12.87 4.97
N ASP A 351 -23.82 12.16 4.50
CA ASP A 351 -25.16 12.70 4.43
C ASP A 351 -25.68 13.07 5.82
#